data_7c997c75120a8f0b7ff174f06636bc6b
#
_entry.id   7c997c75120a8f0b7ff174f06636bc6b
#
_cell.length_a   1.000
_cell.length_b   1.000
_cell.length_c   1.000
_cell.angle_alpha   90.00
_cell.angle_beta   90.00
_cell.angle_gamma   90.00
#
_symmetry.space_group_name_H-M   'P 1'
#
loop_
_entity.id
_entity.type
_entity.pdbx_description
1 polymer ?
#
loop_
_entity_poly.entity_id
_entity_poly.type
_entity_poly.pdbx_seq_one_letter_code
_entity_poly.pdbx_strand_id
1 'polypeptide(L)'
;MLADDIAENGLIENIKVRPSEHGYEILSGHNRVNACKLLSRKEISADIEEVDDARAIVIATVTNLQRRQNLLPSERGWAYRALLDAYRQQGKRSDLVTATCGEIHHKLKARERVACFFGVGVNDVRQTVRLTYLIQPLLNAVDERKLNMMCGVAISYYDEGTQKLFQKRLNTENHRISVAMMKQIKKICPPPSIPSEELNKVWKQALTTSAERKKDNISFSRKRFEPYLHRIPPDINIEDLFLEFLQNRFADGEQP
;
A
#
# COMPACT_ATOMS: atom_id res chain seq x y z
N MET A 1 13.48 -21.76 -18.14
CA MET A 1 13.06 -21.61 -16.71
C MET A 1 14.29 -21.61 -15.79
N LEU A 2 14.17 -21.25 -14.49
CA LEU A 2 15.32 -21.22 -13.55
C LEU A 2 16.06 -22.57 -13.45
N ALA A 3 15.32 -23.70 -13.54
CA ALA A 3 15.93 -25.02 -13.53
C ALA A 3 16.80 -25.28 -14.77
N ASP A 4 16.35 -24.84 -15.96
CA ASP A 4 17.11 -25.01 -17.21
C ASP A 4 18.37 -24.18 -17.18
N ASP A 5 18.28 -22.94 -16.68
CA ASP A 5 19.44 -22.07 -16.49
C ASP A 5 20.48 -22.66 -15.52
N ILE A 6 20.00 -23.20 -14.39
CA ILE A 6 20.89 -23.89 -13.42
C ILE A 6 21.49 -25.19 -14.01
N ALA A 7 20.77 -25.86 -14.93
CA ALA A 7 21.30 -27.05 -15.61
C ALA A 7 22.45 -26.69 -16.56
N GLU A 8 22.31 -25.58 -17.29
CA GLU A 8 23.27 -25.14 -18.30
C GLU A 8 24.47 -24.39 -17.69
N ASN A 9 24.21 -23.46 -16.79
CA ASN A 9 25.20 -22.51 -16.28
C ASN A 9 25.68 -22.79 -14.84
N GLY A 10 25.06 -23.76 -14.16
CA GLY A 10 25.30 -24.01 -12.76
C GLY A 10 24.61 -22.99 -11.85
N LEU A 11 24.91 -23.05 -10.56
CA LEU A 11 24.38 -22.13 -9.56
C LEU A 11 25.30 -20.88 -9.50
N ILE A 12 24.84 -19.77 -10.06
CA ILE A 12 25.63 -18.52 -10.11
C ILE A 12 25.72 -17.84 -8.75
N GLU A 13 24.64 -17.86 -7.97
CA GLU A 13 24.58 -17.29 -6.63
C GLU A 13 24.26 -18.37 -5.59
N ASN A 14 25.00 -18.42 -4.51
CA ASN A 14 24.73 -19.31 -3.38
C ASN A 14 23.38 -18.99 -2.72
N ILE A 15 22.78 -19.99 -2.10
CA ILE A 15 21.66 -19.77 -1.17
C ILE A 15 22.22 -19.26 0.16
N LYS A 16 21.39 -18.55 0.95
CA LYS A 16 21.75 -18.13 2.31
C LYS A 16 21.01 -18.99 3.31
N VAL A 17 21.76 -19.54 4.27
CA VAL A 17 21.20 -20.40 5.32
C VAL A 17 21.76 -20.01 6.68
N ARG A 18 21.06 -20.39 7.76
CA ARG A 18 21.60 -20.33 9.12
C ARG A 18 21.53 -21.70 9.79
N PRO A 19 22.40 -21.98 10.77
CA PRO A 19 22.30 -23.19 11.59
C PRO A 19 20.95 -23.24 12.33
N SER A 20 20.38 -24.44 12.42
CA SER A 20 19.15 -24.76 13.16
C SER A 20 19.33 -26.07 13.91
N GLU A 21 18.50 -26.35 14.90
CA GLU A 21 18.59 -27.56 15.73
C GLU A 21 18.63 -28.86 14.91
N HIS A 22 17.98 -28.90 13.75
CA HIS A 22 17.87 -30.08 12.88
C HIS A 22 18.50 -29.85 11.49
N GLY A 23 19.52 -28.99 11.38
CA GLY A 23 20.22 -28.77 10.12
C GLY A 23 20.35 -27.29 9.79
N TYR A 24 19.84 -26.86 8.63
CA TYR A 24 19.94 -25.47 8.18
C TYR A 24 18.58 -24.89 7.79
N GLU A 25 18.30 -23.67 8.26
CA GLU A 25 17.14 -22.91 7.83
C GLU A 25 17.51 -21.99 6.66
N ILE A 26 16.70 -22.02 5.60
CA ILE A 26 16.94 -21.22 4.39
C ILE A 26 16.46 -19.78 4.62
N LEU A 27 17.37 -18.82 4.60
CA LEU A 27 17.08 -17.39 4.69
C LEU A 27 16.76 -16.79 3.32
N SER A 28 17.43 -17.27 2.26
CA SER A 28 17.21 -16.80 0.89
C SER A 28 17.56 -17.87 -0.12
N GLY A 29 16.81 -17.93 -1.23
CA GLY A 29 17.10 -18.85 -2.33
C GLY A 29 16.17 -20.04 -2.43
N HIS A 30 14.99 -20.06 -1.82
CA HIS A 30 14.01 -21.16 -1.88
C HIS A 30 13.72 -21.65 -3.30
N ASN A 31 13.61 -20.73 -4.28
CA ASN A 31 13.38 -21.10 -5.69
C ASN A 31 14.58 -21.85 -6.28
N ARG A 32 15.82 -21.48 -5.87
CA ARG A 32 17.05 -22.18 -6.28
C ARG A 32 17.10 -23.59 -5.70
N VAL A 33 16.73 -23.74 -4.43
CA VAL A 33 16.61 -25.06 -3.80
C VAL A 33 15.58 -25.92 -4.52
N ASN A 34 14.41 -25.38 -4.85
CA ASN A 34 13.38 -26.11 -5.57
C ASN A 34 13.84 -26.49 -7.00
N ALA A 35 14.53 -25.59 -7.70
CA ALA A 35 15.10 -25.89 -9.01
C ALA A 35 16.17 -27.00 -8.95
N CYS A 36 17.07 -26.95 -7.96
CA CYS A 36 18.06 -28.03 -7.74
C CYS A 36 17.41 -29.37 -7.40
N LYS A 37 16.31 -29.37 -6.63
CA LYS A 37 15.53 -30.59 -6.36
C LYS A 37 14.91 -31.18 -7.62
N LEU A 38 14.35 -30.34 -8.51
CA LEU A 38 13.82 -30.76 -9.82
C LEU A 38 14.92 -31.38 -10.70
N LEU A 39 16.15 -30.87 -10.61
CA LEU A 39 17.32 -31.40 -11.31
C LEU A 39 17.94 -32.62 -10.60
N SER A 40 17.33 -33.16 -9.56
CA SER A 40 17.86 -34.27 -8.75
C SER A 40 19.29 -34.02 -8.21
N ARG A 41 19.69 -32.77 -8.02
CA ARG A 41 20.98 -32.44 -7.38
C ARG A 41 20.92 -32.76 -5.90
N LYS A 42 21.96 -33.47 -5.41
CA LYS A 42 22.04 -33.89 -3.99
C LYS A 42 22.58 -32.78 -3.09
N GLU A 43 23.30 -31.83 -3.66
CA GLU A 43 23.99 -30.75 -2.94
C GLU A 43 23.73 -29.43 -3.61
N ILE A 44 23.77 -28.37 -2.79
CA ILE A 44 23.65 -26.98 -3.24
C ILE A 44 24.61 -26.10 -2.45
N SER A 45 25.32 -25.21 -3.14
CA SER A 45 26.21 -24.26 -2.51
C SER A 45 25.46 -23.24 -1.67
N ALA A 46 25.90 -23.06 -0.41
CA ALA A 46 25.25 -22.18 0.55
C ALA A 46 26.25 -21.33 1.32
N ASP A 47 25.88 -20.07 1.56
CA ASP A 47 26.57 -19.19 2.50
C ASP A 47 25.89 -19.33 3.87
N ILE A 48 26.68 -19.71 4.87
CA ILE A 48 26.20 -19.90 6.24
C ILE A 48 26.34 -18.59 6.99
N GLU A 49 25.22 -18.03 7.48
CA GLU A 49 25.19 -16.82 8.31
C GLU A 49 24.72 -17.19 9.74
N GLU A 50 25.55 -16.89 10.74
CA GLU A 50 25.17 -17.02 12.16
C GLU A 50 24.39 -15.79 12.58
N VAL A 51 23.06 -15.88 12.54
CA VAL A 51 22.16 -14.76 12.82
C VAL A 51 21.01 -15.18 13.73
N ASP A 52 20.54 -14.25 14.56
CA ASP A 52 19.35 -14.43 15.39
C ASP A 52 18.05 -14.38 14.54
N ASP A 53 16.92 -14.74 15.18
CA ASP A 53 15.61 -14.76 14.51
C ASP A 53 15.22 -13.42 13.91
N ALA A 54 15.49 -12.31 14.62
CA ALA A 54 15.15 -10.98 14.15
C ALA A 54 15.95 -10.62 12.88
N ARG A 55 17.23 -10.96 12.85
CA ARG A 55 18.09 -10.74 11.68
C ARG A 55 17.72 -11.68 10.53
N ALA A 56 17.37 -12.92 10.81
CA ALA A 56 16.89 -13.89 9.82
C ALA A 56 15.63 -13.36 9.11
N ILE A 57 14.65 -12.86 9.85
CA ILE A 57 13.44 -12.23 9.30
C ILE A 57 13.79 -11.04 8.40
N VAL A 58 14.73 -10.19 8.81
CA VAL A 58 15.18 -9.05 7.99
C VAL A 58 15.76 -9.54 6.67
N ILE A 59 16.69 -10.50 6.70
CA ILE A 59 17.34 -11.04 5.49
C ILE A 59 16.30 -11.65 4.56
N ALA A 60 15.43 -12.54 5.08
CA ALA A 60 14.41 -13.20 4.29
C ALA A 60 13.42 -12.20 3.66
N THR A 61 12.98 -11.20 4.43
CA THR A 61 12.03 -10.20 3.94
C THR A 61 12.66 -9.29 2.89
N VAL A 62 13.86 -8.79 3.15
CA VAL A 62 14.58 -7.87 2.25
C VAL A 62 14.88 -8.53 0.91
N THR A 63 15.44 -9.76 0.93
CA THR A 63 15.77 -10.49 -0.31
C THR A 63 14.55 -10.82 -1.16
N ASN A 64 13.42 -11.12 -0.54
CA ASN A 64 12.15 -11.34 -1.24
C ASN A 64 11.58 -10.06 -1.85
N LEU A 65 11.68 -8.93 -1.14
CA LEU A 65 11.18 -7.64 -1.59
C LEU A 65 12.01 -7.05 -2.73
N GLN A 66 13.34 -7.16 -2.67
CA GLN A 66 14.23 -6.64 -3.72
C GLN A 66 14.04 -7.33 -5.07
N ARG A 67 13.62 -8.60 -5.09
CA ARG A 67 13.39 -9.37 -6.31
C ARG A 67 12.04 -9.10 -6.99
N ARG A 68 11.07 -8.54 -6.26
CA ARG A 68 9.72 -8.26 -6.78
C ARG A 68 9.52 -6.77 -7.01
N GLN A 69 9.51 -6.34 -8.27
CA GLN A 69 9.27 -4.93 -8.63
C GLN A 69 7.83 -4.46 -8.38
N ASN A 70 6.85 -5.39 -8.39
CA ASN A 70 5.42 -5.07 -8.25
C ASN A 70 4.77 -5.84 -7.11
N LEU A 71 5.06 -5.43 -5.87
CA LEU A 71 4.39 -5.97 -4.68
C LEU A 71 2.97 -5.42 -4.55
N LEU A 72 2.03 -6.30 -4.22
CA LEU A 72 0.68 -5.91 -3.83
C LEU A 72 0.73 -5.07 -2.54
N PRO A 73 -0.23 -4.15 -2.34
CA PRO A 73 -0.35 -3.39 -1.09
C PRO A 73 -0.35 -4.25 0.16
N SER A 74 -1.04 -5.39 0.14
CA SER A 74 -1.08 -6.36 1.23
C SER A 74 0.29 -7.00 1.50
N GLU A 75 0.98 -7.48 0.47
CA GLU A 75 2.32 -8.07 0.59
C GLU A 75 3.30 -7.08 1.20
N ARG A 76 3.28 -5.83 0.72
CA ARG A 76 4.09 -4.73 1.26
C ARG A 76 3.76 -4.45 2.72
N GLY A 77 2.46 -4.46 3.07
CA GLY A 77 2.00 -4.25 4.44
C GLY A 77 2.54 -5.30 5.42
N TRP A 78 2.43 -6.57 5.07
CA TRP A 78 2.95 -7.67 5.88
C TRP A 78 4.48 -7.65 5.98
N ALA A 79 5.17 -7.35 4.88
CA ALA A 79 6.63 -7.24 4.86
C ALA A 79 7.13 -6.10 5.76
N TYR A 80 6.52 -4.91 5.66
CA TYR A 80 6.87 -3.78 6.54
C TYR A 80 6.57 -4.10 8.01
N ARG A 81 5.47 -4.80 8.30
CA ARG A 81 5.14 -5.23 9.66
C ARG A 81 6.18 -6.17 10.22
N ALA A 82 6.57 -7.21 9.46
CA ALA A 82 7.62 -8.15 9.87
C ALA A 82 8.95 -7.44 10.18
N LEU A 83 9.37 -6.50 9.30
CA LEU A 83 10.58 -5.72 9.52
C LEU A 83 10.49 -4.80 10.74
N LEU A 84 9.34 -4.15 10.96
CA LEU A 84 9.13 -3.32 12.14
C LEU A 84 9.25 -4.12 13.43
N ASP A 85 8.67 -5.32 13.46
CA ASP A 85 8.70 -6.19 14.63
C ASP A 85 10.13 -6.72 14.87
N ALA A 86 10.85 -7.10 13.81
CA ALA A 86 12.25 -7.49 13.88
C ALA A 86 13.14 -6.35 14.40
N TYR A 87 13.01 -5.15 13.86
CA TYR A 87 13.80 -3.99 14.33
C TYR A 87 13.48 -3.56 15.76
N ARG A 88 12.24 -3.77 16.23
CA ARG A 88 11.86 -3.53 17.63
C ARG A 88 12.49 -4.55 18.57
N GLN A 89 12.59 -5.82 18.16
CA GLN A 89 13.26 -6.86 18.93
C GLN A 89 14.76 -6.59 19.04
N GLN A 90 15.41 -6.22 17.93
CA GLN A 90 16.82 -5.80 17.94
C GLN A 90 17.08 -4.60 18.84
N GLY A 91 16.19 -3.59 18.86
CA GLY A 91 16.33 -2.40 19.70
C GLY A 91 16.20 -2.66 21.20
N LYS A 92 15.67 -3.80 21.61
CA LYS A 92 15.63 -4.23 23.04
C LYS A 92 16.91 -4.92 23.49
N ARG A 93 17.75 -5.40 22.57
CA ARG A 93 19.05 -6.02 22.81
C ARG A 93 20.12 -5.05 22.36
N SER A 94 20.53 -4.13 23.23
CA SER A 94 21.51 -3.06 22.93
C SER A 94 22.93 -3.54 22.68
N ASP A 95 23.24 -4.78 22.97
CA ASP A 95 24.56 -5.39 22.97
C ASP A 95 24.97 -6.06 21.64
N LEU A 96 24.04 -6.23 20.68
CA LEU A 96 24.30 -6.93 19.40
C LEU A 96 24.34 -6.02 18.17
N VAL A 97 24.47 -4.72 18.34
CA VAL A 97 24.33 -3.75 17.24
C VAL A 97 25.69 -3.26 16.71
N THR A 98 26.56 -4.20 16.36
CA THR A 98 27.77 -3.86 15.61
C THR A 98 27.78 -4.62 14.29
N ALA A 99 27.72 -3.86 13.21
CA ALA A 99 28.18 -4.27 11.88
C ALA A 99 27.21 -4.65 10.77
N THR A 100 26.25 -3.76 10.33
CA THR A 100 25.90 -3.87 8.89
C THR A 100 25.10 -2.69 8.32
N CYS A 101 24.82 -1.65 9.08
CA CYS A 101 24.32 -0.37 8.54
C CYS A 101 25.08 0.74 9.24
N GLY A 102 25.61 1.70 8.48
CA GLY A 102 26.48 2.76 9.00
C GLY A 102 25.91 3.47 10.24
N GLU A 103 26.77 4.11 11.01
CA GLU A 103 26.52 4.70 12.35
C GLU A 103 25.23 5.57 12.49
N ILE A 104 24.70 6.07 11.38
CA ILE A 104 23.49 6.91 11.33
C ILE A 104 22.21 6.12 11.66
N HIS A 105 22.16 4.83 11.34
CA HIS A 105 20.96 4.00 11.49
C HIS A 105 20.66 3.58 12.94
N HIS A 106 21.62 3.68 13.86
CA HIS A 106 21.44 3.30 15.26
C HIS A 106 20.51 4.22 16.06
N LYS A 107 20.40 5.50 15.66
CA LYS A 107 19.56 6.50 16.32
C LYS A 107 18.13 6.53 15.79
N LEU A 108 17.85 5.88 14.65
CA LEU A 108 16.55 5.91 14.01
C LEU A 108 15.56 4.94 14.65
N LYS A 109 14.32 5.38 14.81
CA LYS A 109 13.21 4.50 15.22
C LYS A 109 12.95 3.42 14.15
N ALA A 110 12.40 2.27 14.55
CA ALA A 110 12.15 1.15 13.63
C ALA A 110 11.43 1.56 12.35
N ARG A 111 10.45 2.47 12.41
CA ARG A 111 9.72 2.98 11.21
C ARG A 111 10.61 3.80 10.28
N GLU A 112 11.49 4.61 10.85
CA GLU A 112 12.43 5.44 10.09
C GLU A 112 13.44 4.56 9.37
N ARG A 113 13.89 3.47 10.01
CA ARG A 113 14.78 2.47 9.39
C ARG A 113 14.12 1.80 8.18
N VAL A 114 12.85 1.34 8.33
CA VAL A 114 12.09 0.76 7.21
C VAL A 114 11.89 1.79 6.10
N ALA A 115 11.50 3.02 6.43
CA ALA A 115 11.29 4.10 5.48
C ALA A 115 12.55 4.43 4.68
N CYS A 116 13.69 4.57 5.37
CA CYS A 116 14.99 4.81 4.76
C CYS A 116 15.40 3.66 3.83
N PHE A 117 15.24 2.42 4.29
CA PHE A 117 15.59 1.23 3.51
C PHE A 117 14.85 1.13 2.18
N PHE A 118 13.55 1.48 2.16
CA PHE A 118 12.73 1.42 0.95
C PHE A 118 12.62 2.74 0.18
N GLY A 119 13.28 3.80 0.63
CA GLY A 119 13.19 5.12 0.01
C GLY A 119 11.78 5.73 0.03
N VAL A 120 10.97 5.41 1.05
CA VAL A 120 9.58 5.87 1.21
C VAL A 120 9.41 6.76 2.43
N GLY A 121 8.29 7.47 2.51
CA GLY A 121 7.98 8.28 3.69
C GLY A 121 7.56 7.42 4.91
N VAL A 122 7.87 7.89 6.12
CA VAL A 122 7.47 7.23 7.39
C VAL A 122 5.94 7.08 7.47
N ASN A 123 5.20 8.04 6.93
CA ASN A 123 3.74 7.97 6.85
C ASN A 123 3.26 6.87 5.90
N ASP A 124 3.97 6.64 4.79
CA ASP A 124 3.65 5.55 3.86
C ASP A 124 3.83 4.19 4.56
N VAL A 125 4.95 3.99 5.27
CA VAL A 125 5.16 2.77 6.08
C VAL A 125 4.02 2.57 7.07
N ARG A 126 3.61 3.63 7.80
CA ARG A 126 2.52 3.56 8.78
C ARG A 126 1.19 3.17 8.13
N GLN A 127 0.85 3.79 7.01
CA GLN A 127 -0.40 3.54 6.28
C GLN A 127 -0.41 2.13 5.68
N THR A 128 0.68 1.72 5.06
CA THR A 128 0.81 0.40 4.45
C THR A 128 0.71 -0.71 5.50
N VAL A 129 1.41 -0.58 6.62
CA VAL A 129 1.29 -1.53 7.75
C VAL A 129 -0.14 -1.55 8.29
N ARG A 130 -0.83 -0.41 8.29
CA ARG A 130 -2.20 -0.35 8.81
C ARG A 130 -3.17 -1.22 8.00
N LEU A 131 -2.91 -1.47 6.73
CA LEU A 131 -3.72 -2.38 5.90
C LEU A 131 -3.77 -3.82 6.45
N THR A 132 -2.72 -4.27 7.16
CA THR A 132 -2.68 -5.63 7.76
C THR A 132 -3.73 -5.85 8.88
N TYR A 133 -4.45 -4.82 9.28
CA TYR A 133 -5.55 -4.90 10.24
C TYR A 133 -6.93 -4.97 9.57
N LEU A 134 -6.97 -5.02 8.24
CA LEU A 134 -8.21 -5.29 7.50
C LEU A 134 -8.54 -6.78 7.55
N ILE A 135 -9.84 -7.10 7.53
CA ILE A 135 -10.30 -8.46 7.21
C ILE A 135 -9.86 -8.82 5.80
N GLN A 136 -9.57 -10.10 5.57
CA GLN A 136 -9.00 -10.58 4.31
C GLN A 136 -9.77 -10.14 3.05
N PRO A 137 -11.12 -10.16 3.01
CA PRO A 137 -11.86 -9.72 1.83
C PRO A 137 -11.67 -8.23 1.48
N LEU A 138 -11.52 -7.36 2.48
CA LEU A 138 -11.24 -5.93 2.23
C LEU A 138 -9.80 -5.70 1.82
N LEU A 139 -8.88 -6.48 2.37
CA LEU A 139 -7.46 -6.45 1.97
C LEU A 139 -7.31 -6.88 0.50
N ASN A 140 -7.96 -7.95 0.10
CA ASN A 140 -8.02 -8.40 -1.30
C ASN A 140 -8.62 -7.32 -2.22
N ALA A 141 -9.67 -6.63 -1.77
CA ALA A 141 -10.27 -5.55 -2.54
C ALA A 141 -9.32 -4.36 -2.74
N VAL A 142 -8.40 -4.11 -1.80
CA VAL A 142 -7.33 -3.11 -1.98
C VAL A 142 -6.34 -3.58 -3.04
N ASP A 143 -5.92 -4.83 -2.99
CA ASP A 143 -4.98 -5.43 -3.97
C ASP A 143 -5.56 -5.44 -5.39
N GLU A 144 -6.85 -5.73 -5.53
CA GLU A 144 -7.60 -5.71 -6.78
C GLU A 144 -7.95 -4.28 -7.25
N ARG A 145 -7.56 -3.24 -6.51
CA ARG A 145 -7.90 -1.83 -6.77
C ARG A 145 -9.40 -1.51 -6.78
N LYS A 146 -10.24 -2.40 -6.24
CA LYS A 146 -11.67 -2.16 -6.01
C LYS A 146 -11.90 -1.19 -4.86
N LEU A 147 -11.02 -1.24 -3.85
CA LEU A 147 -11.00 -0.33 -2.71
C LEU A 147 -9.73 0.53 -2.75
N ASN A 148 -9.88 1.85 -2.66
CA ASN A 148 -8.73 2.75 -2.58
C ASN A 148 -7.94 2.49 -1.30
N MET A 149 -6.60 2.49 -1.37
CA MET A 149 -5.71 2.24 -0.24
C MET A 149 -6.02 3.15 0.96
N MET A 150 -6.27 4.45 0.73
CA MET A 150 -6.60 5.40 1.81
C MET A 150 -7.94 5.07 2.48
N CYS A 151 -8.90 4.56 1.73
CA CYS A 151 -10.17 4.06 2.27
C CYS A 151 -9.93 2.80 3.10
N GLY A 152 -9.12 1.86 2.63
CA GLY A 152 -8.69 0.68 3.37
C GLY A 152 -8.04 1.05 4.70
N VAL A 153 -7.07 1.98 4.68
CA VAL A 153 -6.45 2.51 5.90
C VAL A 153 -7.48 3.12 6.85
N ALA A 154 -8.45 3.88 6.36
CA ALA A 154 -9.50 4.46 7.19
C ALA A 154 -10.41 3.39 7.82
N ILE A 155 -10.80 2.38 7.05
CA ILE A 155 -11.64 1.26 7.48
C ILE A 155 -10.91 0.38 8.50
N SER A 156 -9.60 0.22 8.39
CA SER A 156 -8.80 -0.62 9.29
C SER A 156 -8.81 -0.17 10.77
N TYR A 157 -9.28 1.04 11.05
CA TYR A 157 -9.45 1.53 12.43
C TYR A 157 -10.74 1.07 13.09
N TYR A 158 -11.67 0.53 12.31
CA TYR A 158 -12.93 -0.01 12.81
C TYR A 158 -12.79 -1.48 13.20
N ASP A 159 -13.66 -1.93 14.08
CA ASP A 159 -13.74 -3.32 14.50
C ASP A 159 -14.15 -4.27 13.35
N GLU A 160 -13.97 -5.56 13.56
CA GLU A 160 -14.26 -6.58 12.54
C GLU A 160 -15.74 -6.58 12.11
N GLY A 161 -16.66 -6.32 13.06
CA GLY A 161 -18.08 -6.24 12.77
C GLY A 161 -18.40 -5.11 11.78
N THR A 162 -17.86 -3.92 12.05
CA THR A 162 -18.01 -2.76 11.16
C THR A 162 -17.30 -2.98 9.82
N GLN A 163 -16.13 -3.60 9.82
CA GLN A 163 -15.44 -3.94 8.57
C GLN A 163 -16.25 -4.88 7.68
N LYS A 164 -16.96 -5.86 8.26
CA LYS A 164 -17.90 -6.74 7.54
C LYS A 164 -19.08 -5.96 6.94
N LEU A 165 -19.55 -4.90 7.62
CA LEU A 165 -20.57 -4.02 7.05
C LEU A 165 -20.06 -3.25 5.83
N PHE A 166 -18.83 -2.72 5.88
CA PHE A 166 -18.20 -2.09 4.71
C PHE A 166 -18.00 -3.08 3.55
N GLN A 167 -17.56 -4.30 3.85
CA GLN A 167 -17.43 -5.37 2.85
C GLN A 167 -18.76 -5.67 2.17
N LYS A 168 -19.84 -5.83 2.95
CA LYS A 168 -21.18 -6.06 2.40
C LYS A 168 -21.59 -4.95 1.44
N ARG A 169 -21.32 -3.70 1.79
CA ARG A 169 -21.63 -2.54 0.95
C ARG A 169 -20.81 -2.52 -0.34
N LEU A 170 -19.52 -2.82 -0.25
CA LEU A 170 -18.64 -2.88 -1.41
C LEU A 170 -19.14 -3.93 -2.44
N ASN A 171 -19.69 -5.04 -1.96
CA ASN A 171 -20.18 -6.13 -2.81
C ASN A 171 -21.60 -5.88 -3.38
N THR A 172 -22.47 -5.21 -2.63
CA THR A 172 -23.89 -5.07 -2.97
C THR A 172 -24.17 -3.84 -3.84
N GLU A 173 -23.47 -2.76 -3.57
CA GLU A 173 -23.64 -1.50 -4.27
C GLU A 173 -22.41 -1.32 -5.17
N ASN A 174 -22.55 -1.41 -6.45
CA ASN A 174 -21.46 -1.13 -7.42
C ASN A 174 -20.84 0.29 -7.24
N HIS A 175 -20.91 0.83 -6.02
CA HIS A 175 -20.45 2.15 -5.61
C HIS A 175 -19.05 2.07 -5.02
N ARG A 176 -18.13 2.75 -5.66
CA ARG A 176 -16.77 2.89 -5.12
C ARG A 176 -16.79 3.75 -3.86
N ILE A 177 -16.25 3.21 -2.77
CA ILE A 177 -16.02 3.97 -1.54
C ILE A 177 -14.97 5.06 -1.84
N SER A 178 -15.38 6.33 -1.80
CA SER A 178 -14.47 7.45 -2.04
C SER A 178 -13.80 7.90 -0.74
N VAL A 179 -12.63 8.53 -0.88
CA VAL A 179 -11.90 9.11 0.27
C VAL A 179 -12.73 10.21 0.96
N ALA A 180 -13.48 11.00 0.18
CA ALA A 180 -14.36 12.05 0.71
C ALA A 180 -15.49 11.45 1.57
N MET A 181 -16.11 10.37 1.08
CA MET A 181 -17.13 9.61 1.80
C MET A 181 -16.58 9.04 3.11
N MET A 182 -15.40 8.42 3.09
CA MET A 182 -14.77 7.91 4.31
C MET A 182 -14.44 9.01 5.32
N LYS A 183 -14.04 10.19 4.87
CA LYS A 183 -13.83 11.36 5.76
C LYS A 183 -15.13 11.78 6.43
N GLN A 184 -16.25 11.81 5.72
CA GLN A 184 -17.57 12.14 6.29
C GLN A 184 -18.03 11.07 7.28
N ILE A 185 -17.93 9.78 6.92
CA ILE A 185 -18.29 8.68 7.82
C ILE A 185 -17.47 8.76 9.10
N LYS A 186 -16.15 8.94 9.00
CA LYS A 186 -15.28 9.05 10.18
C LYS A 186 -15.57 10.26 11.05
N LYS A 187 -16.07 11.35 10.46
CA LYS A 187 -16.45 12.56 11.21
C LYS A 187 -17.74 12.36 12.02
N ILE A 188 -18.71 11.65 11.46
CA ILE A 188 -20.03 11.42 12.08
C ILE A 188 -19.97 10.23 13.02
N CYS A 189 -19.32 9.15 12.59
CA CYS A 189 -19.18 7.89 13.32
C CYS A 189 -17.69 7.54 13.48
N PRO A 190 -17.01 8.06 14.51
CA PRO A 190 -15.60 7.75 14.74
C PRO A 190 -15.41 6.29 15.13
N PRO A 191 -14.20 5.70 14.84
CA PRO A 191 -13.88 4.35 15.28
C PRO A 191 -13.98 4.22 16.81
N PRO A 192 -14.19 3.00 17.40
CA PRO A 192 -13.92 1.72 16.74
C PRO A 192 -15.12 1.04 16.08
N SER A 193 -16.35 1.37 16.41
CA SER A 193 -17.50 0.64 15.90
C SER A 193 -18.63 1.55 15.42
N ILE A 194 -19.41 1.06 14.45
CA ILE A 194 -20.59 1.76 13.94
C ILE A 194 -21.75 0.76 13.91
N PRO A 195 -22.90 1.09 14.54
CA PRO A 195 -24.12 0.32 14.38
C PRO A 195 -24.58 0.30 12.91
N SER A 196 -25.13 -0.84 12.48
CA SER A 196 -25.57 -1.04 11.08
C SER A 196 -26.56 0.02 10.61
N GLU A 197 -27.47 0.45 11.49
CA GLU A 197 -28.49 1.47 11.17
C GLU A 197 -27.87 2.86 10.99
N GLU A 198 -26.91 3.23 11.83
CA GLU A 198 -26.20 4.50 11.73
C GLU A 198 -25.33 4.54 10.47
N LEU A 199 -24.61 3.46 10.17
CA LEU A 199 -23.85 3.36 8.93
C LEU A 199 -24.77 3.54 7.72
N ASN A 200 -25.97 2.97 7.73
CA ASN A 200 -26.93 3.13 6.64
C ASN A 200 -27.37 4.58 6.44
N LYS A 201 -27.64 5.31 7.52
CA LYS A 201 -28.04 6.74 7.47
C LYS A 201 -26.89 7.60 6.92
N VAL A 202 -25.70 7.45 7.49
CA VAL A 202 -24.52 8.23 7.09
C VAL A 202 -24.09 7.90 5.67
N TRP A 203 -24.22 6.65 5.26
CA TRP A 203 -23.92 6.21 3.90
C TRP A 203 -24.83 6.92 2.87
N LYS A 204 -26.15 6.94 3.11
CA LYS A 204 -27.10 7.66 2.25
C LYS A 204 -26.80 9.15 2.19
N GLN A 205 -26.50 9.79 3.31
CA GLN A 205 -26.10 11.20 3.35
C GLN A 205 -24.81 11.47 2.56
N ALA A 206 -23.81 10.62 2.68
CA ALA A 206 -22.56 10.78 1.96
C ALA A 206 -22.71 10.61 0.44
N LEU A 207 -23.65 9.77 0.00
CA LEU A 207 -24.00 9.62 -1.41
C LEU A 207 -24.73 10.84 -1.95
N THR A 208 -25.73 11.39 -1.25
CA THR A 208 -26.45 12.61 -1.66
C THR A 208 -25.52 13.81 -1.75
N THR A 209 -24.71 14.06 -0.73
CA THR A 209 -23.72 15.15 -0.74
C THR A 209 -22.71 15.01 -1.88
N SER A 210 -22.34 13.79 -2.24
CA SER A 210 -21.42 13.54 -3.36
C SER A 210 -22.10 13.76 -4.72
N ALA A 211 -23.41 13.47 -4.83
CA ALA A 211 -24.20 13.69 -6.05
C ALA A 211 -24.50 15.17 -6.26
N GLU A 212 -24.83 15.89 -5.20
CA GLU A 212 -25.05 17.36 -5.23
C GLU A 212 -23.79 18.09 -5.67
N ARG A 213 -22.62 17.81 -5.05
CA ARG A 213 -21.35 18.41 -5.45
C ARG A 213 -20.96 18.16 -6.91
N LYS A 214 -21.40 17.05 -7.52
CA LYS A 214 -21.18 16.79 -8.94
C LYS A 214 -22.10 17.60 -9.84
N LYS A 215 -23.29 17.97 -9.36
CA LYS A 215 -24.23 18.84 -10.11
C LYS A 215 -23.78 20.30 -10.11
N ASP A 216 -23.15 20.74 -9.00
CA ASP A 216 -22.73 22.13 -8.84
C ASP A 216 -21.37 22.43 -9.51
N ASN A 217 -20.63 21.42 -9.93
CA ASN A 217 -19.32 21.59 -10.57
C ASN A 217 -19.36 21.19 -12.04
N ILE A 218 -19.18 22.17 -12.90
CA ILE A 218 -18.92 21.94 -14.33
C ILE A 218 -17.41 21.73 -14.49
N SER A 219 -17.02 20.56 -14.98
CA SER A 219 -15.60 20.26 -15.23
C SER A 219 -15.33 19.99 -16.70
N PHE A 220 -14.30 20.63 -17.22
CA PHE A 220 -13.85 20.46 -18.60
C PHE A 220 -12.49 19.74 -18.65
N SER A 221 -12.26 18.95 -19.71
CA SER A 221 -10.97 18.30 -19.93
C SER A 221 -9.91 19.35 -20.29
N ARG A 222 -8.89 19.52 -19.44
CA ARG A 222 -7.78 20.44 -19.66
C ARG A 222 -7.15 20.31 -21.05
N LYS A 223 -7.01 19.07 -21.56
CA LYS A 223 -6.45 18.80 -22.90
C LYS A 223 -7.19 19.52 -24.04
N ARG A 224 -8.50 19.74 -23.91
CA ARG A 224 -9.29 20.45 -24.91
C ARG A 224 -9.05 21.95 -24.91
N PHE A 225 -8.66 22.50 -23.79
CA PHE A 225 -8.44 23.94 -23.58
C PHE A 225 -6.96 24.31 -23.65
N GLU A 226 -6.05 23.36 -23.58
CA GLU A 226 -4.60 23.58 -23.57
C GLU A 226 -4.09 24.49 -24.71
N PRO A 227 -4.58 24.40 -25.98
CA PRO A 227 -4.19 25.31 -27.04
C PRO A 227 -4.58 26.79 -26.81
N TYR A 228 -5.52 27.04 -25.92
CA TYR A 228 -6.04 28.36 -25.60
C TYR A 228 -5.53 28.92 -24.28
N LEU A 229 -5.20 28.05 -23.30
CA LEU A 229 -4.82 28.46 -21.95
C LEU A 229 -3.55 29.32 -21.93
N HIS A 230 -2.60 29.10 -22.84
CA HIS A 230 -1.38 29.92 -22.91
C HIS A 230 -1.61 31.34 -23.47
N ARG A 231 -2.80 31.61 -24.03
CA ARG A 231 -3.20 32.93 -24.53
C ARG A 231 -3.93 33.78 -23.50
N ILE A 232 -4.29 33.17 -22.37
CA ILE A 232 -4.99 33.86 -21.27
C ILE A 232 -3.93 34.49 -20.37
N PRO A 233 -3.98 35.80 -20.13
CA PRO A 233 -3.10 36.47 -19.17
C PRO A 233 -3.21 35.88 -17.79
N PRO A 234 -2.10 35.79 -17.00
CA PRO A 234 -2.07 35.11 -15.70
C PRO A 234 -2.92 35.76 -14.62
N ASP A 235 -3.32 37.00 -14.82
CA ASP A 235 -4.18 37.81 -13.94
C ASP A 235 -5.67 37.60 -14.18
N ILE A 236 -6.06 36.90 -15.26
CA ILE A 236 -7.47 36.64 -15.58
C ILE A 236 -7.91 35.28 -15.03
N ASN A 237 -8.98 35.32 -14.24
CA ASN A 237 -9.64 34.10 -13.78
C ASN A 237 -10.43 33.44 -14.93
N ILE A 238 -10.14 32.18 -15.22
CA ILE A 238 -10.79 31.42 -16.30
C ILE A 238 -12.31 31.25 -16.05
N GLU A 239 -12.75 31.15 -14.80
CA GLU A 239 -14.17 31.06 -14.44
C GLU A 239 -14.91 32.34 -14.78
N ASP A 240 -14.33 33.49 -14.49
CA ASP A 240 -14.93 34.78 -14.79
C ASP A 240 -15.01 35.02 -16.30
N LEU A 241 -13.96 34.66 -17.04
CA LEU A 241 -13.94 34.72 -18.51
C LEU A 241 -15.02 33.85 -19.13
N PHE A 242 -15.24 32.66 -18.57
CA PHE A 242 -16.27 31.75 -19.04
C PHE A 242 -17.67 32.22 -18.71
N LEU A 243 -17.87 32.82 -17.54
CA LEU A 243 -19.13 33.45 -17.15
C LEU A 243 -19.47 34.62 -18.05
N GLU A 244 -18.50 35.50 -18.33
CA GLU A 244 -18.65 36.62 -19.26
C GLU A 244 -19.00 36.12 -20.67
N PHE A 245 -18.33 35.07 -21.16
CA PHE A 245 -18.66 34.47 -22.45
C PHE A 245 -20.11 33.94 -22.49
N LEU A 246 -20.56 33.26 -21.44
CA LEU A 246 -21.93 32.74 -21.34
C LEU A 246 -22.96 33.87 -21.27
N GLN A 247 -22.67 34.92 -20.50
CA GLN A 247 -23.52 36.11 -20.40
C GLN A 247 -23.65 36.81 -21.75
N ASN A 248 -22.54 37.04 -22.45
CA ASN A 248 -22.54 37.68 -23.75
C ASN A 248 -23.22 36.84 -24.86
N ARG A 249 -23.19 35.50 -24.74
CA ARG A 249 -23.75 34.60 -25.75
C ARG A 249 -25.22 34.27 -25.56
N PHE A 250 -25.70 34.30 -24.32
CA PHE A 250 -27.05 33.86 -23.92
C PHE A 250 -27.84 34.92 -23.13
N ALA A 251 -27.34 36.19 -23.05
CA ALA A 251 -28.00 37.28 -22.36
C ALA A 251 -29.33 37.71 -23.04
N ASP A 252 -29.42 37.53 -24.34
CA ASP A 252 -30.64 37.83 -25.09
C ASP A 252 -31.44 36.54 -25.29
N GLY A 253 -32.30 36.22 -24.38
CA GLY A 253 -33.30 35.16 -24.26
C GLY A 253 -33.83 34.41 -25.50
N GLU A 254 -33.05 34.17 -26.52
CA GLU A 254 -33.38 33.28 -27.61
C GLU A 254 -33.02 31.85 -27.23
N GLN A 255 -34.05 31.10 -26.84
CA GLN A 255 -33.96 29.62 -26.77
C GLN A 255 -33.70 29.08 -28.18
N PRO A 256 -32.81 28.04 -28.32
CA PRO A 256 -32.57 27.40 -29.58
C PRO A 256 -33.79 26.59 -30.08
#